data_fe355e734d4249a0a23d960b99ba34bb
#
_entry.id   fe355e734d4249a0a23d960b99ba34bb
#
_cell.length_a   1.000
_cell.length_b   1.000
_cell.length_c   1.000
_cell.angle_alpha   90.00
_cell.angle_beta   90.00
_cell.angle_gamma   90.00
#
_symmetry.space_group_name_H-M   'P 1'
#
loop_
_entity.id
_entity.type
_entity.pdbx_description
1 polymer ?
#
loop_
_entity_poly.entity_id
_entity_poly.type
_entity_poly.pdbx_seq_one_letter_code
_entity_poly.pdbx_strand_id
1 'polypeptide(L)'
;MKITECKLYIWLIVLIVVLSGTALFGELMEPDAALYAAIAKTIVLKNDWLNLYVHGLDWLDKPHLTFWLAAISFKLFGFSAFAYKLPSFLITLVGTGYLYLLANGIYGKKTALISVIIFLTSLHILISNFDVRAEGYLTAFATAAIYHYYRAQQASFRHIVLGSFFAACAVMIKGIFVLIPIAIAFIVYWLMTGKKAEFFKIKWWLAVLLVFVFIGPELFALYQQFDLHPEKVVFGEQGVSGIRFFFWDAQFGRFFNNGPIKGKGDVSFFLHTNIWAFLPWSILFFTAAFQLFKKRIRQEMPDEAILIWTSATVTFLLFSFSKFQLPHYIIIIFPQFAIITAVYLVRLQEKGLLIFLKIQNALLIIVFLLLATIAYFFEFSGKDLCILLLLSLALIAFGVFREKTVHTVVVRNSILATGLMCFLYLFFYPALLRYQSGMHAARWLNKNKPQANRVVFMDAHAFAFDFYSEGELSNAYDEATLRRLNDEKRVVVYASATELDRLKKAFRVSILQEFEYFRITKLKPKFINAKTRSAVLGKTYLLSIQ
;
A
#
# COMPACT_ATOMS: atom_id res chain seq x y z
N MET A 1 -7.58 18.58 -27.84
CA MET A 1 -7.79 17.12 -27.82
C MET A 1 -9.03 16.79 -28.62
N LYS A 2 -8.93 15.88 -29.60
CA LYS A 2 -10.11 15.43 -30.38
C LYS A 2 -11.09 14.73 -29.44
N ILE A 3 -12.40 14.84 -29.68
CA ILE A 3 -13.45 14.19 -28.86
C ILE A 3 -13.21 12.67 -28.75
N THR A 4 -12.73 12.06 -29.82
CA THR A 4 -12.37 10.63 -29.89
C THR A 4 -11.23 10.25 -28.94
N GLU A 5 -10.18 11.08 -28.81
CA GLU A 5 -9.07 10.83 -27.87
C GLU A 5 -9.51 10.90 -26.39
N CYS A 6 -10.39 11.87 -26.08
CA CYS A 6 -10.93 12.00 -24.72
C CYS A 6 -11.76 10.79 -24.32
N LYS A 7 -12.64 10.32 -25.20
CA LYS A 7 -13.45 9.13 -24.98
C LYS A 7 -12.57 7.90 -24.77
N LEU A 8 -11.54 7.73 -25.56
CA LEU A 8 -10.64 6.58 -25.45
C LEU A 8 -9.89 6.58 -24.11
N TYR A 9 -9.34 7.72 -23.65
CA TYR A 9 -8.68 7.77 -22.33
C TYR A 9 -9.65 7.47 -21.19
N ILE A 10 -10.90 7.90 -21.27
CA ILE A 10 -11.93 7.55 -20.29
C ILE A 10 -12.19 6.04 -20.30
N TRP A 11 -12.32 5.42 -21.48
CA TRP A 11 -12.52 3.96 -21.56
C TRP A 11 -11.31 3.17 -21.06
N LEU A 12 -10.08 3.67 -21.31
CA LEU A 12 -8.87 3.06 -20.74
C LEU A 12 -8.88 3.15 -19.20
N ILE A 13 -9.27 4.29 -18.63
CA ILE A 13 -9.38 4.45 -17.18
C ILE A 13 -10.43 3.47 -16.62
N VAL A 14 -11.59 3.38 -17.24
CA VAL A 14 -12.64 2.44 -16.82
C VAL A 14 -12.13 1.00 -16.87
N LEU A 15 -11.50 0.60 -17.97
CA LEU A 15 -10.91 -0.74 -18.10
C LEU A 15 -9.88 -1.04 -17.01
N ILE A 16 -8.96 -0.10 -16.76
CA ILE A 16 -7.91 -0.24 -15.73
C ILE A 16 -8.56 -0.36 -14.34
N VAL A 17 -9.59 0.44 -14.04
CA VAL A 17 -10.31 0.38 -12.75
C VAL A 17 -11.02 -0.95 -12.59
N VAL A 18 -11.72 -1.44 -13.62
CA VAL A 18 -12.40 -2.74 -13.59
C VAL A 18 -11.41 -3.87 -13.35
N LEU A 19 -10.29 -3.88 -14.08
CA LEU A 19 -9.24 -4.88 -13.90
C LEU A 19 -8.58 -4.78 -12.52
N SER A 20 -8.32 -3.56 -12.02
CA SER A 20 -7.82 -3.36 -10.65
C SER A 20 -8.80 -3.88 -9.60
N GLY A 21 -10.11 -3.79 -9.86
CA GLY A 21 -11.16 -4.34 -9.01
C GLY A 21 -11.09 -5.86 -8.83
N THR A 22 -10.47 -6.60 -9.77
CA THR A 22 -10.27 -8.05 -9.61
C THR A 22 -9.35 -8.39 -8.43
N ALA A 23 -8.46 -7.48 -8.03
CA ALA A 23 -7.59 -7.63 -6.85
C ALA A 23 -8.38 -7.77 -5.54
N LEU A 24 -9.63 -7.26 -5.47
CA LEU A 24 -10.50 -7.36 -4.29
C LEU A 24 -10.82 -8.81 -3.92
N PHE A 25 -10.87 -9.69 -4.90
CA PHE A 25 -11.23 -11.11 -4.72
C PHE A 25 -10.03 -12.01 -4.43
N GLY A 26 -8.81 -11.46 -4.48
CA GLY A 26 -7.60 -12.18 -4.08
C GLY A 26 -7.46 -12.27 -2.57
N GLU A 27 -6.82 -13.34 -2.09
CA GLU A 27 -6.58 -13.56 -0.66
C GLU A 27 -5.61 -12.53 -0.07
N LEU A 28 -5.57 -12.42 1.27
CA LEU A 28 -4.69 -11.48 1.96
C LEU A 28 -3.26 -12.00 2.04
N MET A 29 -2.30 -11.11 1.78
CA MET A 29 -0.87 -11.42 1.93
C MET A 29 -0.37 -11.15 3.35
N GLU A 30 0.49 -12.05 3.86
CA GLU A 30 1.29 -11.78 5.05
C GLU A 30 2.56 -10.99 4.70
N PRO A 31 3.10 -10.18 5.66
CA PRO A 31 2.55 -9.99 7.01
C PRO A 31 1.48 -8.90 7.09
N ASP A 32 1.62 -7.77 6.38
CA ASP A 32 0.93 -6.51 6.73
C ASP A 32 -0.57 -6.54 6.46
N ALA A 33 -1.02 -7.02 5.28
CA ALA A 33 -2.44 -7.02 4.95
C ALA A 33 -3.23 -7.98 5.88
N ALA A 34 -2.69 -9.17 6.14
CA ALA A 34 -3.31 -10.12 7.05
C ALA A 34 -3.30 -9.63 8.50
N LEU A 35 -2.20 -9.00 8.95
CA LEU A 35 -2.08 -8.39 10.28
C LEU A 35 -3.13 -7.29 10.48
N TYR A 36 -3.24 -6.35 9.54
CA TYR A 36 -4.20 -5.24 9.66
C TYR A 36 -5.65 -5.74 9.61
N ALA A 37 -5.92 -6.76 8.81
CA ALA A 37 -7.24 -7.40 8.78
C ALA A 37 -7.55 -8.12 10.10
N ALA A 38 -6.59 -8.79 10.73
CA ALA A 38 -6.76 -9.42 12.04
C ALA A 38 -7.06 -8.40 13.15
N ILE A 39 -6.35 -7.26 13.18
CA ILE A 39 -6.64 -6.16 14.11
C ILE A 39 -8.06 -5.62 13.89
N ALA A 40 -8.42 -5.33 12.65
CA ALA A 40 -9.76 -4.83 12.32
C ALA A 40 -10.88 -5.85 12.65
N LYS A 41 -10.62 -7.14 12.49
CA LYS A 41 -11.51 -8.23 12.90
C LYS A 41 -11.70 -8.23 14.42
N THR A 42 -10.63 -8.03 15.20
CA THR A 42 -10.68 -7.99 16.66
C THR A 42 -11.54 -6.82 17.15
N ILE A 43 -11.48 -5.64 16.53
CA ILE A 43 -12.40 -4.50 16.80
C ILE A 43 -13.86 -4.95 16.73
N VAL A 44 -14.22 -5.67 15.67
CA VAL A 44 -15.61 -6.10 15.46
C VAL A 44 -16.01 -7.20 16.44
N LEU A 45 -15.16 -8.20 16.68
CA LEU A 45 -15.45 -9.32 17.57
C LEU A 45 -15.61 -8.86 19.03
N LYS A 46 -14.75 -7.95 19.50
CA LYS A 46 -14.80 -7.39 20.85
C LYS A 46 -15.77 -6.22 20.99
N ASN A 47 -16.26 -5.69 19.88
CA ASN A 47 -17.00 -4.42 19.80
C ASN A 47 -16.26 -3.26 20.48
N ASP A 48 -14.92 -3.29 20.42
CA ASP A 48 -14.04 -2.30 21.03
C ASP A 48 -13.38 -1.47 19.92
N TRP A 49 -13.84 -0.24 19.74
CA TRP A 49 -13.40 0.68 18.71
C TRP A 49 -12.25 1.59 19.14
N LEU A 50 -11.95 1.62 20.44
CA LEU A 50 -10.94 2.50 21.01
C LEU A 50 -9.61 1.80 21.18
N ASN A 51 -9.61 0.49 21.42
CA ASN A 51 -8.41 -0.27 21.69
C ASN A 51 -8.06 -1.19 20.52
N LEU A 52 -6.80 -1.18 20.13
CA LEU A 52 -6.27 -2.04 19.07
C LEU A 52 -5.51 -3.22 19.68
N TYR A 53 -5.83 -4.43 19.22
CA TYR A 53 -5.20 -5.65 19.69
C TYR A 53 -4.79 -6.55 18.52
N VAL A 54 -3.66 -7.22 18.70
CA VAL A 54 -3.23 -8.34 17.84
C VAL A 54 -2.77 -9.48 18.73
N HIS A 55 -3.30 -10.68 18.53
CA HIS A 55 -2.96 -11.86 19.32
C HIS A 55 -3.10 -11.63 20.83
N GLY A 56 -4.08 -10.86 21.27
CA GLY A 56 -4.32 -10.53 22.68
C GLY A 56 -3.38 -9.46 23.27
N LEU A 57 -2.41 -8.94 22.50
CA LEU A 57 -1.49 -7.88 22.92
C LEU A 57 -1.95 -6.52 22.40
N ASP A 58 -1.67 -5.48 23.18
CA ASP A 58 -1.94 -4.09 22.79
C ASP A 58 -1.11 -3.72 21.54
N TRP A 59 -1.76 -3.05 20.57
CA TRP A 59 -1.14 -2.63 19.33
C TRP A 59 -1.03 -1.11 19.24
N LEU A 60 0.19 -0.58 19.03
CA LEU A 60 0.46 0.86 18.97
C LEU A 60 1.17 1.29 17.67
N ASP A 61 1.67 0.38 16.83
CA ASP A 61 2.54 0.71 15.68
C ASP A 61 1.89 1.60 14.60
N LYS A 62 0.59 1.47 14.39
CA LYS A 62 -0.16 2.24 13.39
C LYS A 62 -1.43 2.84 13.98
N PRO A 63 -1.82 4.06 13.50
CA PRO A 63 -3.05 4.73 13.93
C PRO A 63 -4.33 4.00 13.52
N HIS A 64 -5.45 4.38 14.12
CA HIS A 64 -6.73 3.67 14.08
C HIS A 64 -7.48 3.72 12.76
N LEU A 65 -7.38 4.81 11.98
CA LEU A 65 -8.31 5.04 10.87
C LEU A 65 -8.29 3.92 9.82
N THR A 66 -7.14 3.33 9.53
CA THR A 66 -7.03 2.17 8.62
C THR A 66 -7.88 1.00 9.13
N PHE A 67 -7.82 0.73 10.44
CA PHE A 67 -8.53 -0.38 11.08
C PHE A 67 -10.01 -0.08 11.23
N TRP A 68 -10.39 1.16 11.56
CA TRP A 68 -11.81 1.57 11.63
C TRP A 68 -12.51 1.41 10.28
N LEU A 69 -11.87 1.83 9.19
CA LEU A 69 -12.43 1.68 7.84
C LEU A 69 -12.63 0.20 7.46
N ALA A 70 -11.66 -0.65 7.79
CA ALA A 70 -11.76 -2.09 7.56
C ALA A 70 -12.83 -2.73 8.47
N ALA A 71 -12.91 -2.34 9.75
CA ALA A 71 -13.91 -2.84 10.70
C ALA A 71 -15.34 -2.45 10.30
N ILE A 72 -15.55 -1.22 9.81
CA ILE A 72 -16.85 -0.80 9.25
C ILE A 72 -17.22 -1.69 8.07
N SER A 73 -16.28 -1.93 7.16
CA SER A 73 -16.50 -2.82 6.01
C SER A 73 -16.83 -4.26 6.44
N PHE A 74 -16.16 -4.77 7.48
CA PHE A 74 -16.47 -6.09 8.05
C PHE A 74 -17.87 -6.16 8.68
N LYS A 75 -18.32 -5.10 9.34
CA LYS A 75 -19.71 -5.04 9.85
C LYS A 75 -20.76 -5.06 8.73
N LEU A 76 -20.44 -4.49 7.58
CA LEU A 76 -21.37 -4.41 6.44
C LEU A 76 -21.36 -5.66 5.56
N PHE A 77 -20.18 -6.25 5.34
CA PHE A 77 -19.97 -7.30 4.33
C PHE A 77 -19.46 -8.64 4.91
N GLY A 78 -19.28 -8.72 6.23
CA GLY A 78 -18.69 -9.89 6.90
C GLY A 78 -17.16 -9.96 6.73
N PHE A 79 -16.55 -10.93 7.44
CA PHE A 79 -15.11 -11.14 7.42
C PHE A 79 -14.67 -11.83 6.12
N SER A 80 -14.05 -11.06 5.23
CA SER A 80 -13.51 -11.57 3.96
C SER A 80 -12.39 -10.69 3.44
N ALA A 81 -11.53 -11.23 2.58
CA ALA A 81 -10.50 -10.46 1.90
C ALA A 81 -11.08 -9.32 1.07
N PHE A 82 -12.25 -9.55 0.44
CA PHE A 82 -13.01 -8.51 -0.27
C PHE A 82 -13.36 -7.35 0.65
N ALA A 83 -14.00 -7.63 1.79
CA ALA A 83 -14.44 -6.61 2.73
C ALA A 83 -13.26 -5.82 3.31
N TYR A 84 -12.11 -6.46 3.55
CA TYR A 84 -10.89 -5.77 3.99
C TYR A 84 -10.35 -4.80 2.93
N LYS A 85 -10.30 -5.22 1.66
CA LYS A 85 -9.69 -4.45 0.58
C LYS A 85 -10.59 -3.34 0.03
N LEU A 86 -11.90 -3.50 0.13
CA LEU A 86 -12.89 -2.59 -0.45
C LEU A 86 -12.72 -1.13 -0.04
N PRO A 87 -12.55 -0.76 1.25
CA PRO A 87 -12.36 0.63 1.64
C PRO A 87 -11.14 1.28 0.99
N SER A 88 -10.00 0.57 0.94
CA SER A 88 -8.78 1.07 0.31
C SER A 88 -8.97 1.31 -1.19
N PHE A 89 -9.62 0.40 -1.87
CA PHE A 89 -9.93 0.53 -3.29
C PHE A 89 -10.81 1.76 -3.57
N LEU A 90 -11.91 1.92 -2.84
CA LEU A 90 -12.81 3.07 -2.99
C LEU A 90 -12.11 4.40 -2.68
N ILE A 91 -11.32 4.47 -1.62
CA ILE A 91 -10.58 5.68 -1.26
C ILE A 91 -9.48 5.97 -2.29
N THR A 92 -8.83 4.95 -2.87
CA THR A 92 -7.89 5.14 -3.98
C THR A 92 -8.58 5.73 -5.21
N LEU A 93 -9.82 5.32 -5.52
CA LEU A 93 -10.61 5.93 -6.61
C LEU A 93 -10.97 7.40 -6.31
N VAL A 94 -11.33 7.72 -5.07
CA VAL A 94 -11.55 9.10 -4.62
C VAL A 94 -10.28 9.92 -4.79
N GLY A 95 -9.12 9.42 -4.34
CA GLY A 95 -7.81 10.06 -4.52
C GLY A 95 -7.45 10.26 -5.99
N THR A 96 -7.79 9.29 -6.85
CA THR A 96 -7.63 9.38 -8.31
C THR A 96 -8.51 10.51 -8.89
N GLY A 97 -9.73 10.67 -8.39
CA GLY A 97 -10.60 11.82 -8.74
C GLY A 97 -9.97 13.16 -8.34
N TYR A 98 -9.39 13.26 -7.16
CA TYR A 98 -8.67 14.46 -6.72
C TYR A 98 -7.39 14.72 -7.52
N LEU A 99 -6.66 13.67 -7.92
CA LEU A 99 -5.54 13.79 -8.85
C LEU A 99 -6.00 14.41 -10.19
N TYR A 100 -7.12 13.90 -10.74
CA TYR A 100 -7.70 14.48 -11.96
C TYR A 100 -8.05 15.96 -11.77
N LEU A 101 -8.76 16.31 -10.69
CA LEU A 101 -9.20 17.68 -10.41
C LEU A 101 -7.99 18.63 -10.23
N LEU A 102 -6.95 18.20 -9.52
CA LEU A 102 -5.72 18.98 -9.32
C LEU A 102 -4.98 19.21 -10.64
N ALA A 103 -4.75 18.15 -11.40
CA ALA A 103 -4.05 18.23 -12.69
C ALA A 103 -4.86 19.02 -13.74
N ASN A 104 -6.19 18.88 -13.75
CA ASN A 104 -7.06 19.62 -14.64
C ASN A 104 -7.07 21.12 -14.32
N GLY A 105 -7.09 21.48 -13.03
CA GLY A 105 -7.06 22.87 -12.60
C GLY A 105 -5.78 23.60 -12.96
N ILE A 106 -4.64 22.91 -13.07
CA ILE A 106 -3.33 23.51 -13.33
C ILE A 106 -2.93 23.38 -14.81
N TYR A 107 -3.18 22.21 -15.43
CA TYR A 107 -2.63 21.87 -16.76
C TYR A 107 -3.68 21.49 -17.81
N GLY A 108 -4.97 21.47 -17.43
CA GLY A 108 -6.08 21.16 -18.31
C GLY A 108 -6.34 19.66 -18.52
N LYS A 109 -7.46 19.36 -19.17
CA LYS A 109 -8.10 18.05 -19.25
C LYS A 109 -7.22 16.94 -19.83
N LYS A 110 -6.44 17.23 -20.88
CA LYS A 110 -5.57 16.21 -21.52
C LYS A 110 -4.51 15.70 -20.56
N THR A 111 -3.80 16.62 -19.93
CA THR A 111 -2.77 16.28 -18.91
C THR A 111 -3.39 15.53 -17.74
N ALA A 112 -4.56 15.95 -17.27
CA ALA A 112 -5.25 15.32 -16.17
C ALA A 112 -5.62 13.86 -16.45
N LEU A 113 -6.21 13.56 -17.61
CA LEU A 113 -6.56 12.19 -18.00
C LEU A 113 -5.31 11.30 -18.11
N ILE A 114 -4.24 11.83 -18.70
CA ILE A 114 -2.97 11.10 -18.81
C ILE A 114 -2.35 10.87 -17.43
N SER A 115 -2.41 11.86 -16.51
CA SER A 115 -1.93 11.71 -15.13
C SER A 115 -2.66 10.59 -14.40
N VAL A 116 -3.98 10.50 -14.56
CA VAL A 116 -4.77 9.41 -13.99
C VAL A 116 -4.34 8.05 -14.52
N ILE A 117 -4.15 7.93 -15.84
CA ILE A 117 -3.69 6.68 -16.44
C ILE A 117 -2.30 6.30 -15.91
N ILE A 118 -1.37 7.25 -15.87
CA ILE A 118 -0.01 7.04 -15.35
C ILE A 118 -0.05 6.55 -13.90
N PHE A 119 -0.83 7.20 -13.05
CA PHE A 119 -0.98 6.82 -11.66
C PHE A 119 -1.52 5.40 -11.51
N LEU A 120 -2.68 5.11 -12.12
CA LEU A 120 -3.35 3.82 -12.00
C LEU A 120 -2.57 2.65 -12.62
N THR A 121 -1.66 2.93 -13.57
CA THR A 121 -0.85 1.91 -14.26
C THR A 121 0.58 1.80 -13.75
N SER A 122 0.95 2.56 -12.72
CA SER A 122 2.26 2.42 -12.08
C SER A 122 2.35 1.12 -11.30
N LEU A 123 3.42 0.36 -11.47
CA LEU A 123 3.57 -1.01 -10.94
C LEU A 123 3.28 -1.10 -9.43
N HIS A 124 3.77 -0.15 -8.64
CA HIS A 124 3.57 -0.22 -7.19
C HIS A 124 2.12 0.08 -6.78
N ILE A 125 1.36 0.85 -7.57
CA ILE A 125 -0.09 1.01 -7.38
C ILE A 125 -0.80 -0.31 -7.66
N LEU A 126 -0.40 -1.02 -8.73
CA LEU A 126 -0.96 -2.34 -9.02
C LEU A 126 -0.70 -3.32 -7.86
N ILE A 127 0.54 -3.37 -7.36
CA ILE A 127 0.88 -4.21 -6.19
C ILE A 127 0.02 -3.82 -4.97
N SER A 128 -0.14 -2.53 -4.69
CA SER A 128 -0.88 -2.03 -3.52
C SER A 128 -2.39 -2.25 -3.59
N ASN A 129 -2.96 -2.38 -4.78
CA ASN A 129 -4.37 -2.75 -4.94
C ASN A 129 -4.64 -4.20 -4.50
N PHE A 130 -3.64 -5.07 -4.59
CA PHE A 130 -3.74 -6.46 -4.14
C PHE A 130 -3.29 -6.64 -2.69
N ASP A 131 -2.09 -6.15 -2.35
CA ASP A 131 -1.51 -6.15 -1.00
C ASP A 131 -1.82 -4.81 -0.31
N VAL A 132 -3.06 -4.70 0.18
CA VAL A 132 -3.58 -3.45 0.75
C VAL A 132 -2.90 -3.13 2.07
N ARG A 133 -2.32 -1.93 2.11
CA ARG A 133 -1.63 -1.33 3.25
C ARG A 133 -2.12 0.10 3.50
N ALA A 134 -1.50 0.80 4.44
CA ALA A 134 -1.84 2.17 4.80
C ALA A 134 -1.63 3.19 3.66
N GLU A 135 -0.66 2.95 2.76
CA GLU A 135 -0.19 3.93 1.79
C GLU A 135 -1.22 4.28 0.71
N GLY A 136 -2.12 3.37 0.33
CA GLY A 136 -3.21 3.66 -0.60
C GLY A 136 -4.13 4.76 -0.06
N TYR A 137 -4.57 4.61 1.20
CA TYR A 137 -5.36 5.60 1.92
C TYR A 137 -4.63 6.93 2.07
N LEU A 138 -3.37 6.85 2.52
CA LEU A 138 -2.51 8.02 2.76
C LEU A 138 -2.34 8.86 1.49
N THR A 139 -2.05 8.21 0.36
CA THR A 139 -1.87 8.87 -0.95
C THR A 139 -3.13 9.58 -1.40
N ALA A 140 -4.29 8.94 -1.24
CA ALA A 140 -5.58 9.51 -1.60
C ALA A 140 -5.91 10.75 -0.74
N PHE A 141 -5.79 10.64 0.58
CA PHE A 141 -6.10 11.73 1.49
C PHE A 141 -5.11 12.89 1.36
N ALA A 142 -3.81 12.64 1.20
CA ALA A 142 -2.83 13.69 0.96
C ALA A 142 -3.09 14.44 -0.34
N THR A 143 -3.44 13.72 -1.42
CA THR A 143 -3.78 14.33 -2.72
C THR A 143 -5.05 15.19 -2.62
N ALA A 144 -6.07 14.71 -1.90
CA ALA A 144 -7.30 15.47 -1.64
C ALA A 144 -7.03 16.74 -0.81
N ALA A 145 -6.20 16.64 0.22
CA ALA A 145 -5.80 17.79 1.05
C ALA A 145 -5.09 18.86 0.21
N ILE A 146 -4.10 18.46 -0.61
CA ILE A 146 -3.38 19.37 -1.52
C ILE A 146 -4.36 20.05 -2.48
N TYR A 147 -5.28 19.30 -3.10
CA TYR A 147 -6.30 19.88 -3.99
C TYR A 147 -7.16 20.92 -3.28
N HIS A 148 -7.68 20.60 -2.10
CA HIS A 148 -8.56 21.51 -1.38
C HIS A 148 -7.81 22.76 -0.88
N TYR A 149 -6.61 22.64 -0.39
CA TYR A 149 -5.79 23.80 -0.02
C TYR A 149 -5.37 24.63 -1.25
N TYR A 150 -5.13 24.00 -2.40
CA TYR A 150 -4.95 24.71 -3.66
C TYR A 150 -6.19 25.55 -4.00
N ARG A 151 -7.39 24.97 -3.92
CA ARG A 151 -8.65 25.68 -4.16
C ARG A 151 -8.95 26.76 -3.12
N ALA A 152 -8.51 26.57 -1.89
CA ALA A 152 -8.67 27.54 -0.80
C ALA A 152 -7.87 28.85 -1.01
N GLN A 153 -6.90 28.87 -1.96
CA GLN A 153 -6.26 30.12 -2.38
C GLN A 153 -7.31 31.16 -2.85
N GLN A 154 -8.41 30.72 -3.45
CA GLN A 154 -9.51 31.54 -3.98
C GLN A 154 -10.59 31.85 -2.94
N ALA A 155 -10.27 31.86 -1.64
CA ALA A 155 -11.12 32.33 -0.53
C ALA A 155 -12.42 31.53 -0.24
N SER A 156 -12.45 30.23 -0.49
CA SER A 156 -13.59 29.38 -0.11
C SER A 156 -13.35 28.67 1.23
N PHE A 157 -14.13 29.02 2.26
CA PHE A 157 -14.09 28.38 3.59
C PHE A 157 -14.31 26.87 3.53
N ARG A 158 -15.22 26.41 2.67
CA ARG A 158 -15.48 24.97 2.45
C ARG A 158 -14.20 24.21 2.11
N HIS A 159 -13.32 24.80 1.30
CA HIS A 159 -12.07 24.14 0.92
C HIS A 159 -11.04 24.11 2.07
N ILE A 160 -11.08 25.07 3.00
CA ILE A 160 -10.28 24.99 4.24
C ILE A 160 -10.74 23.80 5.09
N VAL A 161 -12.05 23.68 5.33
CA VAL A 161 -12.61 22.57 6.13
C VAL A 161 -12.30 21.22 5.49
N LEU A 162 -12.58 21.03 4.21
CA LEU A 162 -12.33 19.77 3.50
C LEU A 162 -10.83 19.44 3.41
N GLY A 163 -9.98 20.45 3.16
CA GLY A 163 -8.53 20.28 3.15
C GLY A 163 -8.00 19.79 4.50
N SER A 164 -8.47 20.40 5.60
CA SER A 164 -8.11 20.02 6.95
C SER A 164 -8.66 18.65 7.34
N PHE A 165 -9.87 18.31 6.93
CA PHE A 165 -10.43 16.97 7.14
C PHE A 165 -9.59 15.88 6.45
N PHE A 166 -9.27 16.05 5.16
CA PHE A 166 -8.44 15.07 4.46
C PHE A 166 -6.99 15.03 4.97
N ALA A 167 -6.43 16.17 5.38
CA ALA A 167 -5.12 16.21 6.02
C ALA A 167 -5.14 15.44 7.36
N ALA A 168 -6.17 15.62 8.17
CA ALA A 168 -6.38 14.88 9.41
C ALA A 168 -6.55 13.37 9.16
N CYS A 169 -7.34 12.97 8.15
CA CYS A 169 -7.43 11.57 7.75
C CYS A 169 -6.06 11.00 7.38
N ALA A 170 -5.25 11.73 6.61
CA ALA A 170 -3.89 11.31 6.28
C ALA A 170 -3.00 11.15 7.52
N VAL A 171 -3.12 12.05 8.50
CA VAL A 171 -2.43 11.98 9.79
C VAL A 171 -2.89 10.75 10.58
N MET A 172 -4.19 10.47 10.64
CA MET A 172 -4.75 9.28 11.32
C MET A 172 -4.45 7.95 10.59
N ILE A 173 -3.86 7.97 9.40
CA ILE A 173 -3.35 6.76 8.71
C ILE A 173 -1.90 6.48 9.09
N LYS A 174 -1.05 7.50 9.18
CA LYS A 174 0.41 7.26 9.31
C LYS A 174 1.16 8.24 10.22
N GLY A 175 0.49 9.29 10.70
CA GLY A 175 1.06 10.28 11.60
C GLY A 175 1.40 11.62 10.95
N ILE A 176 1.92 12.53 11.76
CA ILE A 176 2.03 13.97 11.44
C ILE A 176 3.01 14.30 10.31
N PHE A 177 3.96 13.42 9.99
CA PHE A 177 4.95 13.66 8.92
C PHE A 177 4.34 13.95 7.54
N VAL A 178 3.13 13.49 7.29
CA VAL A 178 2.44 13.76 6.02
C VAL A 178 2.13 15.26 5.83
N LEU A 179 2.00 16.01 6.92
CA LEU A 179 1.73 17.45 6.85
C LEU A 179 2.96 18.26 6.38
N ILE A 180 4.17 17.75 6.60
CA ILE A 180 5.41 18.45 6.24
C ILE A 180 5.52 18.75 4.74
N PRO A 181 5.39 17.73 3.83
CA PRO A 181 5.41 18.00 2.40
C PRO A 181 4.28 18.91 1.94
N ILE A 182 3.08 18.77 2.52
CA ILE A 182 1.93 19.61 2.19
C ILE A 182 2.24 21.07 2.58
N ALA A 183 2.62 21.32 3.83
CA ALA A 183 2.89 22.66 4.33
C ALA A 183 4.06 23.34 3.58
N ILE A 184 5.18 22.64 3.41
CA ILE A 184 6.35 23.18 2.71
C ILE A 184 6.03 23.51 1.25
N ALA A 185 5.18 22.70 0.57
CA ALA A 185 4.79 22.99 -0.79
C ALA A 185 4.08 24.34 -0.91
N PHE A 186 3.14 24.65 0.01
CA PHE A 186 2.45 25.94 0.02
C PHE A 186 3.35 27.10 0.47
N ILE A 187 4.20 26.89 1.48
CA ILE A 187 5.17 27.88 1.94
C ILE A 187 6.09 28.30 0.78
N VAL A 188 6.69 27.34 0.08
CA VAL A 188 7.58 27.62 -1.05
C VAL A 188 6.81 28.28 -2.20
N TYR A 189 5.58 27.81 -2.49
CA TYR A 189 4.73 28.43 -3.49
C TYR A 189 4.46 29.91 -3.18
N TRP A 190 4.08 30.26 -1.95
CA TRP A 190 3.81 31.66 -1.57
C TRP A 190 5.06 32.52 -1.60
N LEU A 191 6.20 31.99 -1.19
CA LEU A 191 7.48 32.71 -1.23
C LEU A 191 7.91 32.99 -2.68
N MET A 192 7.83 31.97 -3.55
CA MET A 192 8.30 32.10 -4.94
C MET A 192 7.35 32.93 -5.82
N THR A 193 6.07 32.99 -5.49
CA THR A 193 5.07 33.76 -6.25
C THR A 193 4.78 35.13 -5.64
N GLY A 194 5.53 35.53 -4.61
CA GLY A 194 5.34 36.84 -3.96
C GLY A 194 4.09 36.95 -3.08
N LYS A 195 3.35 35.87 -2.86
CA LYS A 195 2.10 35.83 -2.08
C LYS A 195 2.35 35.79 -0.56
N LYS A 196 3.32 36.55 -0.06
CA LYS A 196 3.73 36.53 1.36
C LYS A 196 2.60 36.89 2.33
N ALA A 197 1.62 37.68 1.90
CA ALA A 197 0.44 38.01 2.69
C ALA A 197 -0.40 36.78 3.09
N GLU A 198 -0.29 35.65 2.38
CA GLU A 198 -1.00 34.43 2.74
C GLU A 198 -0.59 33.89 4.13
N PHE A 199 0.65 34.07 4.56
CA PHE A 199 1.11 33.64 5.89
C PHE A 199 0.30 34.26 7.05
N PHE A 200 -0.24 35.45 6.85
CA PHE A 200 -0.96 36.21 7.88
C PHE A 200 -2.48 36.04 7.78
N LYS A 201 -2.99 35.29 6.78
CA LYS A 201 -4.42 35.06 6.65
C LYS A 201 -4.89 34.03 7.67
N ILE A 202 -5.87 34.43 8.48
CA ILE A 202 -6.46 33.60 9.56
C ILE A 202 -6.96 32.24 9.07
N LYS A 203 -7.37 32.11 7.80
CA LYS A 203 -7.86 30.86 7.22
C LYS A 203 -6.84 29.72 7.31
N TRP A 204 -5.53 30.01 7.22
CA TRP A 204 -4.48 28.98 7.27
C TRP A 204 -4.21 28.53 8.71
N TRP A 205 -4.27 29.45 9.67
CA TRP A 205 -4.21 29.11 11.09
C TRP A 205 -5.43 28.31 11.53
N LEU A 206 -6.61 28.66 10.99
CA LEU A 206 -7.81 27.87 11.18
C LEU A 206 -7.67 26.46 10.54
N ALA A 207 -7.02 26.33 9.37
CA ALA A 207 -6.74 25.04 8.77
C ALA A 207 -5.91 24.14 9.70
N VAL A 208 -4.87 24.68 10.33
CA VAL A 208 -4.06 23.95 11.31
C VAL A 208 -4.91 23.54 12.51
N LEU A 209 -5.68 24.45 13.08
CA LEU A 209 -6.57 24.15 14.22
C LEU A 209 -7.57 23.03 13.87
N LEU A 210 -8.18 23.10 12.68
CA LEU A 210 -9.16 22.09 12.23
C LEU A 210 -8.50 20.71 12.05
N VAL A 211 -7.25 20.63 11.61
CA VAL A 211 -6.53 19.34 11.57
C VAL A 211 -6.46 18.74 12.96
N PHE A 212 -6.08 19.52 13.98
CA PHE A 212 -6.03 19.05 15.38
C PHE A 212 -7.40 18.65 15.92
N VAL A 213 -8.45 19.38 15.57
CA VAL A 213 -9.82 19.01 15.94
C VAL A 213 -10.23 17.67 15.29
N PHE A 214 -9.95 17.49 14.01
CA PHE A 214 -10.36 16.29 13.28
C PHE A 214 -9.54 15.04 13.67
N ILE A 215 -8.30 15.17 14.18
CA ILE A 215 -7.56 14.03 14.74
C ILE A 215 -7.96 13.71 16.18
N GLY A 216 -8.87 14.47 16.78
CA GLY A 216 -9.33 14.28 18.16
C GLY A 216 -9.75 12.84 18.49
N PRO A 217 -10.52 12.13 17.64
CA PRO A 217 -10.87 10.73 17.89
C PRO A 217 -9.67 9.80 18.04
N GLU A 218 -8.61 10.01 17.23
CA GLU A 218 -7.35 9.26 17.34
C GLU A 218 -6.64 9.52 18.66
N LEU A 219 -6.52 10.81 19.03
CA LEU A 219 -5.87 11.19 20.28
C LEU A 219 -6.64 10.67 21.50
N PHE A 220 -7.96 10.66 21.44
CA PHE A 220 -8.80 10.11 22.51
C PHE A 220 -8.59 8.60 22.63
N ALA A 221 -8.56 7.85 21.52
CA ALA A 221 -8.34 6.41 21.55
C ALA A 221 -6.96 6.05 22.12
N LEU A 222 -5.90 6.75 21.67
CA LEU A 222 -4.54 6.55 22.18
C LEU A 222 -4.42 6.87 23.67
N TYR A 223 -5.01 7.98 24.12
CA TYR A 223 -5.05 8.36 25.51
C TYR A 223 -5.75 7.30 26.36
N GLN A 224 -6.92 6.84 25.91
CA GLN A 224 -7.73 5.84 26.60
C GLN A 224 -7.02 4.48 26.69
N GLN A 225 -6.34 4.04 25.62
CA GLN A 225 -5.70 2.73 25.60
C GLN A 225 -4.37 2.71 26.36
N PHE A 226 -3.57 3.77 26.32
CA PHE A 226 -2.18 3.75 26.81
C PHE A 226 -1.90 4.76 27.91
N ASP A 227 -2.28 6.03 27.75
CA ASP A 227 -1.90 7.07 28.70
C ASP A 227 -2.62 6.92 30.04
N LEU A 228 -3.84 6.36 30.06
CA LEU A 228 -4.56 6.00 31.29
C LEU A 228 -4.10 4.66 31.91
N HIS A 229 -3.25 3.90 31.22
CA HIS A 229 -2.84 2.55 31.62
C HIS A 229 -1.32 2.39 31.62
N PRO A 230 -0.60 3.10 32.51
CA PRO A 230 0.87 3.04 32.57
C PRO A 230 1.41 1.66 32.98
N GLU A 231 0.59 0.78 33.52
CA GLU A 231 0.92 -0.61 33.86
C GLU A 231 1.10 -1.50 32.64
N LYS A 232 0.58 -1.11 31.47
CA LYS A 232 0.70 -1.88 30.23
C LYS A 232 2.13 -1.94 29.71
N VAL A 233 2.50 -3.12 29.20
CA VAL A 233 3.81 -3.33 28.57
C VAL A 233 3.66 -3.26 27.07
N VAL A 234 4.30 -2.28 26.43
CA VAL A 234 4.32 -2.06 24.99
C VAL A 234 5.75 -1.93 24.51
N PHE A 235 6.15 -2.66 23.46
CA PHE A 235 7.53 -2.74 22.98
C PHE A 235 8.55 -3.19 24.06
N GLY A 236 8.09 -3.91 25.08
CA GLY A 236 8.91 -4.36 26.22
C GLY A 236 9.12 -3.34 27.33
N GLU A 237 8.46 -2.18 27.28
CA GLU A 237 8.54 -1.08 28.25
C GLU A 237 7.18 -0.81 28.89
N GLN A 238 7.17 -0.35 30.15
CA GLN A 238 5.99 0.15 30.84
C GLN A 238 5.90 1.68 30.75
N GLY A 239 4.70 2.23 30.94
CA GLY A 239 4.49 3.68 30.94
C GLY A 239 4.63 4.33 29.55
N VAL A 240 4.42 3.57 28.48
CA VAL A 240 4.48 4.09 27.11
C VAL A 240 3.24 4.96 26.85
N SER A 241 3.45 6.27 26.61
CA SER A 241 2.38 7.18 26.22
C SER A 241 2.01 6.96 24.75
N GLY A 242 0.73 6.70 24.48
CA GLY A 242 0.20 6.57 23.11
C GLY A 242 0.29 7.89 22.34
N ILE A 243 -0.01 9.02 23.00
CA ILE A 243 0.06 10.36 22.40
C ILE A 243 1.51 10.73 22.06
N ARG A 244 2.46 10.50 22.96
CA ARG A 244 3.89 10.76 22.69
C ARG A 244 4.39 9.87 21.55
N PHE A 245 4.02 8.59 21.55
CA PHE A 245 4.40 7.67 20.49
C PHE A 245 3.88 8.15 19.14
N PHE A 246 2.62 8.55 19.03
CA PHE A 246 1.99 9.04 17.81
C PHE A 246 2.68 10.28 17.23
N PHE A 247 2.97 11.29 18.06
CA PHE A 247 3.57 12.55 17.58
C PHE A 247 5.08 12.47 17.43
N TRP A 248 5.77 11.68 18.26
CA TRP A 248 7.23 11.70 18.35
C TRP A 248 7.87 10.37 17.96
N ASP A 249 7.65 9.30 18.73
CA ASP A 249 8.44 8.07 18.61
C ASP A 249 8.19 7.33 17.27
N ALA A 250 6.94 7.27 16.81
CA ALA A 250 6.56 6.70 15.53
C ALA A 250 7.06 7.52 14.33
N GLN A 251 7.37 8.79 14.50
CA GLN A 251 7.75 9.72 13.45
C GLN A 251 9.26 10.02 13.52
N PHE A 252 9.65 10.88 14.44
CA PHE A 252 11.04 11.30 14.64
C PHE A 252 11.91 10.15 15.15
N GLY A 253 11.36 9.28 16.02
CA GLY A 253 12.06 8.09 16.49
C GLY A 253 12.49 7.16 15.35
N ARG A 254 11.64 6.94 14.37
CA ARG A 254 11.98 6.15 13.15
C ARG A 254 12.88 6.91 12.19
N PHE A 255 12.66 8.22 12.05
CA PHE A 255 13.47 9.05 11.17
C PHE A 255 14.93 9.06 11.60
N PHE A 256 15.20 9.28 12.89
CA PHE A 256 16.53 9.33 13.48
C PHE A 256 17.05 8.00 14.03
N ASN A 257 16.24 6.94 13.99
CA ASN A 257 16.56 5.59 14.47
C ASN A 257 16.80 5.48 16.00
N ASN A 258 16.16 6.34 16.78
CA ASN A 258 16.24 6.38 18.24
C ASN A 258 14.95 5.92 18.96
N GLY A 259 13.92 5.50 18.20
CA GLY A 259 12.68 4.92 18.72
C GLY A 259 12.74 3.39 18.89
N PRO A 260 11.66 2.76 19.36
CA PRO A 260 11.57 1.32 19.56
C PRO A 260 11.64 0.52 18.24
N ILE A 261 11.22 1.13 17.13
CA ILE A 261 11.23 0.52 15.81
C ILE A 261 12.38 1.10 14.98
N LYS A 262 13.38 0.27 14.71
CA LYS A 262 14.63 0.68 14.05
C LYS A 262 14.72 0.14 12.62
N GLY A 263 15.47 0.86 11.75
CA GLY A 263 15.75 0.48 10.37
C GLY A 263 17.20 0.74 9.96
N LYS A 264 17.54 0.31 8.75
CA LYS A 264 18.85 0.55 8.11
C LYS A 264 18.61 1.32 6.81
N GLY A 265 18.35 2.64 6.93
CA GLY A 265 18.06 3.49 5.77
C GLY A 265 19.30 3.81 4.95
N ASP A 266 19.13 3.83 3.63
CA ASP A 266 20.10 4.28 2.64
C ASP A 266 19.50 5.45 1.84
N VAL A 267 20.24 6.54 1.68
CA VAL A 267 19.78 7.75 0.97
C VAL A 267 19.42 7.44 -0.49
N SER A 268 20.07 6.47 -1.12
CA SER A 268 19.78 6.05 -2.51
C SER A 268 18.58 5.12 -2.64
N PHE A 269 18.04 4.59 -1.52
CA PHE A 269 17.00 3.57 -1.50
C PHE A 269 15.79 3.92 -2.37
N PHE A 270 15.23 5.11 -2.21
CA PHE A 270 14.05 5.50 -3.00
C PHE A 270 14.39 5.90 -4.43
N LEU A 271 15.65 6.25 -4.73
CA LEU A 271 16.08 6.48 -6.10
C LEU A 271 15.98 5.19 -6.92
N HIS A 272 16.61 4.11 -6.46
CA HIS A 272 16.53 2.82 -7.16
C HIS A 272 15.13 2.17 -7.02
N THR A 273 14.42 2.39 -5.92
CA THR A 273 13.04 1.90 -5.77
C THR A 273 12.13 2.49 -6.84
N ASN A 274 12.22 3.79 -7.13
CA ASN A 274 11.40 4.44 -8.14
C ASN A 274 11.66 3.93 -9.57
N ILE A 275 12.83 3.38 -9.85
CA ILE A 275 13.13 2.80 -11.17
C ILE A 275 12.14 1.68 -11.50
N TRP A 276 11.86 0.79 -10.55
CA TRP A 276 10.93 -0.32 -10.77
C TRP A 276 9.51 -0.02 -10.29
N ALA A 277 9.35 0.70 -9.19
CA ALA A 277 8.04 0.96 -8.57
C ALA A 277 7.13 1.84 -9.43
N PHE A 278 7.72 2.77 -10.22
CA PHE A 278 6.99 3.64 -11.12
C PHE A 278 6.98 3.14 -12.58
N LEU A 279 7.41 1.89 -12.85
CA LEU A 279 7.26 1.28 -14.19
C LEU A 279 5.77 1.24 -14.61
N PRO A 280 5.49 1.43 -15.90
CA PRO A 280 6.39 1.62 -17.02
C PRO A 280 6.81 3.08 -17.28
N TRP A 281 6.53 3.99 -16.35
CA TRP A 281 6.67 5.44 -16.52
C TRP A 281 7.97 6.03 -15.96
N SER A 282 8.77 5.24 -15.25
CA SER A 282 9.98 5.72 -14.55
C SER A 282 10.97 6.45 -15.45
N ILE A 283 11.25 5.92 -16.63
CA ILE A 283 12.21 6.56 -17.57
C ILE A 283 11.70 7.92 -18.03
N LEU A 284 10.39 8.02 -18.36
CA LEU A 284 9.75 9.30 -18.68
C LEU A 284 9.81 10.28 -17.52
N PHE A 285 9.54 9.81 -16.30
CA PHE A 285 9.60 10.62 -15.10
C PHE A 285 11.01 11.15 -14.83
N PHE A 286 12.04 10.30 -14.83
CA PHE A 286 13.42 10.75 -14.60
C PHE A 286 13.89 11.70 -15.68
N THR A 287 13.48 11.48 -16.93
CA THR A 287 13.78 12.42 -18.02
C THR A 287 13.07 13.75 -17.81
N ALA A 288 11.79 13.74 -17.40
CA ALA A 288 11.04 14.94 -17.05
C ALA A 288 11.71 15.71 -15.92
N ALA A 289 12.08 15.01 -14.83
CA ALA A 289 12.79 15.59 -13.69
C ALA A 289 14.11 16.24 -14.11
N PHE A 290 14.92 15.54 -14.90
CA PHE A 290 16.18 16.07 -15.41
C PHE A 290 15.99 17.32 -16.30
N GLN A 291 14.98 17.31 -17.19
CA GLN A 291 14.71 18.44 -18.09
C GLN A 291 14.28 19.71 -17.35
N LEU A 292 13.68 19.58 -16.18
CA LEU A 292 13.28 20.74 -15.38
C LEU A 292 14.44 21.52 -14.77
N PHE A 293 15.55 20.87 -14.51
CA PHE A 293 16.79 21.58 -14.10
C PHE A 293 17.35 22.43 -15.24
N LYS A 294 16.90 22.24 -16.49
CA LYS A 294 17.27 23.10 -17.62
C LYS A 294 16.36 24.34 -17.65
N LYS A 295 16.96 25.54 -17.57
CA LYS A 295 16.30 26.86 -17.55
C LYS A 295 15.15 27.05 -18.57
N ARG A 296 15.14 26.31 -19.67
CA ARG A 296 14.18 26.44 -20.79
C ARG A 296 12.76 26.01 -20.42
N ILE A 297 12.58 25.00 -19.56
CA ILE A 297 11.25 24.48 -19.23
C ILE A 297 10.63 25.26 -18.08
N ARG A 298 11.41 25.85 -17.19
CA ARG A 298 10.96 26.62 -16.02
C ARG A 298 10.18 27.88 -16.42
N GLN A 299 10.49 28.52 -17.52
CA GLN A 299 9.84 29.74 -17.99
C GLN A 299 8.43 29.53 -18.58
N GLU A 300 8.05 28.30 -18.94
CA GLU A 300 6.76 27.95 -19.53
C GLU A 300 5.80 27.27 -18.55
N MET A 301 6.15 27.20 -17.27
CA MET A 301 5.32 26.53 -16.27
C MET A 301 4.42 27.54 -15.55
N PRO A 302 3.16 27.18 -15.27
CA PRO A 302 2.32 27.97 -14.39
C PRO A 302 2.91 27.99 -12.97
N ASP A 303 2.67 29.06 -12.23
CA ASP A 303 3.18 29.23 -10.86
C ASP A 303 2.75 28.07 -9.95
N GLU A 304 1.56 27.53 -10.16
CA GLU A 304 1.02 26.40 -9.42
C GLU A 304 1.83 25.09 -9.60
N ALA A 305 2.64 24.99 -10.66
CA ALA A 305 3.58 23.89 -10.83
C ALA A 305 4.54 23.76 -9.65
N ILE A 306 4.87 24.88 -9.00
CA ILE A 306 5.73 24.91 -7.81
C ILE A 306 5.15 24.00 -6.70
N LEU A 307 3.83 23.97 -6.51
CA LEU A 307 3.18 23.10 -5.52
C LEU A 307 3.49 21.63 -5.78
N ILE A 308 3.32 21.20 -7.03
CA ILE A 308 3.53 19.80 -7.44
C ILE A 308 4.98 19.39 -7.26
N TRP A 309 5.90 20.24 -7.75
CA TRP A 309 7.34 19.96 -7.69
C TRP A 309 7.88 19.98 -6.28
N THR A 310 7.49 20.96 -5.49
CA THR A 310 7.96 21.08 -4.10
C THR A 310 7.41 19.94 -3.26
N SER A 311 6.12 19.62 -3.38
CA SER A 311 5.54 18.48 -2.66
C SER A 311 6.27 17.17 -2.99
N ALA A 312 6.51 16.90 -4.28
CA ALA A 312 7.24 15.71 -4.71
C ALA A 312 8.67 15.69 -4.16
N THR A 313 9.42 16.77 -4.33
CA THR A 313 10.83 16.87 -3.93
C THR A 313 10.99 16.74 -2.42
N VAL A 314 10.18 17.47 -1.64
CA VAL A 314 10.26 17.44 -0.17
C VAL A 314 9.92 16.04 0.35
N THR A 315 8.86 15.41 -0.17
CA THR A 315 8.52 14.04 0.24
C THR A 315 9.63 13.05 -0.10
N PHE A 316 10.18 13.16 -1.32
CA PHE A 316 11.26 12.29 -1.76
C PHE A 316 12.49 12.43 -0.85
N LEU A 317 12.92 13.67 -0.56
CA LEU A 317 14.06 13.94 0.31
C LEU A 317 13.80 13.48 1.74
N LEU A 318 12.60 13.78 2.29
CA LEU A 318 12.22 13.39 3.64
C LEU A 318 12.34 11.87 3.82
N PHE A 319 11.82 11.09 2.89
CA PHE A 319 11.90 9.64 2.96
C PHE A 319 13.29 9.10 2.69
N SER A 320 14.07 9.73 1.78
CA SER A 320 15.44 9.30 1.47
C SER A 320 16.39 9.50 2.65
N PHE A 321 16.16 10.50 3.49
CA PHE A 321 16.96 10.73 4.70
C PHE A 321 16.46 9.94 5.92
N SER A 322 15.29 9.34 5.87
CA SER A 322 14.79 8.50 6.96
C SER A 322 15.64 7.25 7.13
N LYS A 323 15.87 6.85 8.37
CA LYS A 323 16.56 5.58 8.68
C LYS A 323 15.65 4.35 8.57
N PHE A 324 14.33 4.54 8.60
CA PHE A 324 13.37 3.46 8.41
C PHE A 324 12.70 3.58 7.04
N GLN A 325 13.04 2.67 6.12
CA GLN A 325 12.60 2.73 4.71
C GLN A 325 11.97 1.41 4.28
N LEU A 326 10.81 1.51 3.62
CA LEU A 326 10.13 0.39 2.96
C LEU A 326 9.71 0.83 1.55
N PRO A 327 9.77 -0.07 0.54
CA PRO A 327 9.52 0.33 -0.85
C PRO A 327 8.17 1.02 -1.09
N HIS A 328 7.13 0.60 -0.39
CA HIS A 328 5.77 1.13 -0.56
C HIS A 328 5.57 2.55 0.00
N TYR A 329 6.49 3.08 0.83
CA TYR A 329 6.37 4.45 1.35
C TYR A 329 6.38 5.51 0.27
N ILE A 330 7.04 5.24 -0.86
CA ILE A 330 7.19 6.22 -1.94
C ILE A 330 5.90 6.47 -2.73
N ILE A 331 4.88 5.61 -2.59
CA ILE A 331 3.61 5.73 -3.34
C ILE A 331 2.93 7.09 -3.11
N ILE A 332 3.10 7.68 -1.94
CA ILE A 332 2.47 8.97 -1.58
C ILE A 332 2.79 10.10 -2.57
N ILE A 333 3.94 10.03 -3.26
CA ILE A 333 4.36 11.05 -4.25
C ILE A 333 3.99 10.67 -5.69
N PHE A 334 3.42 9.51 -5.93
CA PHE A 334 3.07 9.06 -7.29
C PHE A 334 2.02 9.95 -7.98
N PRO A 335 1.03 10.56 -7.29
CA PRO A 335 0.16 11.56 -7.92
C PRO A 335 0.96 12.72 -8.54
N GLN A 336 1.94 13.27 -7.83
CA GLN A 336 2.80 14.34 -8.33
C GLN A 336 3.70 13.86 -9.47
N PHE A 337 4.29 12.67 -9.35
CA PHE A 337 5.09 12.06 -10.41
C PHE A 337 4.28 11.83 -11.68
N ALA A 338 3.02 11.40 -11.53
CA ALA A 338 2.11 11.20 -12.65
C ALA A 338 1.79 12.53 -13.38
N ILE A 339 1.54 13.61 -12.63
CA ILE A 339 1.33 14.95 -13.21
C ILE A 339 2.59 15.40 -13.96
N ILE A 340 3.77 15.34 -13.32
CA ILE A 340 5.05 15.75 -13.91
C ILE A 340 5.32 14.99 -15.22
N THR A 341 5.13 13.67 -15.19
CA THR A 341 5.33 12.80 -16.35
C THR A 341 4.34 13.11 -17.46
N ALA A 342 3.05 13.35 -17.12
CA ALA A 342 2.01 13.70 -18.09
C ALA A 342 2.29 15.05 -18.75
N VAL A 343 2.68 16.07 -17.97
CA VAL A 343 3.06 17.41 -18.48
C VAL A 343 4.22 17.30 -19.49
N TYR A 344 5.24 16.52 -19.12
CA TYR A 344 6.39 16.29 -20.01
C TYR A 344 5.97 15.56 -21.28
N LEU A 345 5.21 14.48 -21.17
CA LEU A 345 4.77 13.66 -22.29
C LEU A 345 3.93 14.45 -23.29
N VAL A 346 3.01 15.31 -22.81
CA VAL A 346 2.15 16.15 -23.66
C VAL A 346 2.96 17.19 -24.45
N ARG A 347 4.11 17.63 -23.93
CA ARG A 347 4.99 18.63 -24.53
C ARG A 347 6.10 18.03 -25.41
N LEU A 348 6.21 16.70 -25.45
CA LEU A 348 7.24 16.02 -26.23
C LEU A 348 7.08 16.27 -27.73
N GLN A 349 8.17 16.69 -28.37
CA GLN A 349 8.27 16.79 -29.82
C GLN A 349 8.50 15.41 -30.46
N GLU A 350 8.31 15.30 -31.77
CA GLU A 350 8.38 14.04 -32.52
C GLU A 350 9.68 13.26 -32.29
N LYS A 351 10.84 13.93 -32.30
CA LYS A 351 12.13 13.28 -31.99
C LYS A 351 12.17 12.62 -30.62
N GLY A 352 11.64 13.30 -29.59
CA GLY A 352 11.53 12.76 -28.24
C GLY A 352 10.58 11.57 -28.17
N LEU A 353 9.42 11.66 -28.80
CA LEU A 353 8.46 10.57 -28.90
C LEU A 353 9.06 9.32 -29.55
N LEU A 354 9.82 9.48 -30.62
CA LEU A 354 10.52 8.37 -31.28
C LEU A 354 11.50 7.64 -30.34
N ILE A 355 12.27 8.39 -29.57
CA ILE A 355 13.20 7.82 -28.60
C ILE A 355 12.42 7.00 -27.55
N PHE A 356 11.36 7.59 -26.97
CA PHE A 356 10.57 6.89 -25.98
C PHE A 356 9.82 5.68 -26.53
N LEU A 357 9.35 5.70 -27.76
CA LEU A 357 8.75 4.53 -28.40
C LEU A 357 9.75 3.39 -28.58
N LYS A 358 11.01 3.69 -28.92
CA LYS A 358 12.08 2.67 -28.97
C LYS A 358 12.38 2.08 -27.60
N ILE A 359 12.51 2.93 -26.55
CA ILE A 359 12.71 2.49 -25.16
C ILE A 359 11.52 1.64 -24.71
N GLN A 360 10.31 2.07 -25.02
CA GLN A 360 9.08 1.36 -24.67
C GLN A 360 9.01 -0.02 -25.35
N ASN A 361 9.43 -0.13 -26.61
CA ASN A 361 9.52 -1.43 -27.29
C ASN A 361 10.46 -2.38 -26.56
N ALA A 362 11.66 -1.92 -26.19
CA ALA A 362 12.59 -2.72 -25.40
C ALA A 362 12.01 -3.12 -24.04
N LEU A 363 11.37 -2.18 -23.34
CA LEU A 363 10.73 -2.43 -22.05
C LEU A 363 9.60 -3.47 -22.16
N LEU A 364 8.72 -3.33 -23.14
CA LEU A 364 7.64 -4.30 -23.42
C LEU A 364 8.20 -5.71 -23.65
N ILE A 365 9.22 -5.85 -24.50
CA ILE A 365 9.86 -7.14 -24.79
C ILE A 365 10.45 -7.72 -23.50
N ILE A 366 11.24 -6.94 -22.77
CA ILE A 366 11.90 -7.40 -21.53
C ILE A 366 10.87 -7.85 -20.49
N VAL A 367 9.81 -7.05 -20.26
CA VAL A 367 8.81 -7.37 -19.23
C VAL A 367 8.00 -8.59 -19.63
N PHE A 368 7.51 -8.67 -20.88
CA PHE A 368 6.74 -9.85 -21.29
C PHE A 368 7.58 -11.13 -21.30
N LEU A 369 8.84 -11.07 -21.69
CA LEU A 369 9.76 -12.22 -21.59
C LEU A 369 10.00 -12.61 -20.13
N LEU A 370 10.18 -11.64 -19.23
CA LEU A 370 10.35 -11.90 -17.80
C LEU A 370 9.12 -12.59 -17.22
N LEU A 371 7.91 -12.07 -17.51
CA LEU A 371 6.67 -12.66 -17.03
C LEU A 371 6.45 -14.08 -17.58
N ALA A 372 6.70 -14.30 -18.86
CA ALA A 372 6.62 -15.62 -19.47
C ALA A 372 7.64 -16.59 -18.85
N THR A 373 8.85 -16.11 -18.58
CA THR A 373 9.90 -16.90 -17.89
C THR A 373 9.47 -17.29 -16.48
N ILE A 374 8.91 -16.35 -15.72
CA ILE A 374 8.38 -16.65 -14.36
C ILE A 374 7.22 -17.65 -14.48
N ALA A 375 6.29 -17.47 -15.41
CA ALA A 375 5.18 -18.40 -15.64
C ALA A 375 5.67 -19.82 -15.94
N TYR A 376 6.68 -19.93 -16.81
CA TYR A 376 7.27 -21.20 -17.21
C TYR A 376 7.93 -21.94 -16.03
N PHE A 377 8.79 -21.25 -15.26
CA PHE A 377 9.53 -21.88 -14.15
C PHE A 377 8.69 -22.09 -12.90
N PHE A 378 7.69 -21.24 -12.65
CA PHE A 378 6.84 -21.37 -11.46
C PHE A 378 5.83 -22.50 -11.59
N GLU A 379 5.46 -22.88 -12.81
CA GLU A 379 4.56 -24.02 -13.10
C GLU A 379 3.23 -23.98 -12.33
N PHE A 380 2.49 -22.89 -12.45
CA PHE A 380 1.15 -22.79 -11.90
C PHE A 380 0.07 -23.29 -12.87
N SER A 381 -1.10 -23.62 -12.32
CA SER A 381 -2.26 -23.97 -13.14
C SER A 381 -2.66 -22.79 -14.05
N GLY A 382 -2.85 -23.04 -15.35
CA GLY A 382 -3.18 -22.01 -16.33
C GLY A 382 -1.97 -21.25 -16.89
N LYS A 383 -0.73 -21.71 -16.69
CA LYS A 383 0.48 -21.07 -17.21
C LYS A 383 0.45 -20.83 -18.72
N ASP A 384 -0.06 -21.81 -19.49
CA ASP A 384 -0.11 -21.72 -20.96
C ASP A 384 -1.11 -20.65 -21.42
N LEU A 385 -2.27 -20.56 -20.75
CA LEU A 385 -3.24 -19.47 -20.96
C LEU A 385 -2.65 -18.11 -20.59
N CYS A 386 -1.90 -18.03 -19.50
CA CYS A 386 -1.20 -16.81 -19.09
C CYS A 386 -0.18 -16.37 -20.15
N ILE A 387 0.66 -17.29 -20.64
CA ILE A 387 1.65 -17.01 -21.68
C ILE A 387 0.96 -16.58 -22.98
N LEU A 388 -0.11 -17.27 -23.38
CA LEU A 388 -0.89 -16.91 -24.58
C LEU A 388 -1.48 -15.50 -24.46
N LEU A 389 -2.04 -15.15 -23.29
CA LEU A 389 -2.58 -13.82 -23.01
C LEU A 389 -1.48 -12.74 -23.12
N LEU A 390 -0.32 -12.97 -22.51
CA LEU A 390 0.81 -12.03 -22.55
C LEU A 390 1.31 -11.84 -24.00
N LEU A 391 1.43 -12.92 -24.79
CA LEU A 391 1.80 -12.85 -26.21
C LEU A 391 0.77 -12.07 -27.02
N SER A 392 -0.54 -12.31 -26.79
CA SER A 392 -1.62 -11.60 -27.46
C SER A 392 -1.58 -10.10 -27.18
N LEU A 393 -1.38 -9.71 -25.90
CA LEU A 393 -1.22 -8.30 -25.52
C LEU A 393 0.01 -7.66 -26.15
N ALA A 394 1.13 -8.39 -26.22
CA ALA A 394 2.33 -7.92 -26.89
C ALA A 394 2.08 -7.69 -28.40
N LEU A 395 1.42 -8.64 -29.08
CA LEU A 395 1.06 -8.52 -30.50
C LEU A 395 0.13 -7.31 -30.75
N ILE A 396 -0.86 -7.07 -29.88
CA ILE A 396 -1.74 -5.90 -29.96
C ILE A 396 -0.92 -4.61 -29.78
N ALA A 397 -0.04 -4.55 -28.79
CA ALA A 397 0.78 -3.37 -28.52
C ALA A 397 1.69 -3.02 -29.70
N PHE A 398 2.33 -4.02 -30.32
CA PHE A 398 3.25 -3.81 -31.45
C PHE A 398 2.55 -3.71 -32.81
N GLY A 399 1.45 -4.46 -32.99
CA GLY A 399 0.77 -4.58 -34.29
C GLY A 399 -0.18 -3.42 -34.57
N VAL A 400 -0.95 -2.98 -33.59
CA VAL A 400 -2.04 -2.02 -33.79
C VAL A 400 -1.56 -0.58 -33.56
N PHE A 401 -0.81 -0.33 -32.50
CA PHE A 401 -0.42 1.03 -32.11
C PHE A 401 0.98 1.38 -32.61
N ARG A 402 1.10 1.83 -33.88
CA ARG A 402 2.39 2.11 -34.55
C ARG A 402 2.67 3.60 -34.76
N GLU A 403 1.66 4.46 -34.60
CA GLU A 403 1.83 5.89 -34.82
C GLU A 403 2.79 6.53 -33.82
N LYS A 404 3.52 7.55 -34.26
CA LYS A 404 4.47 8.30 -33.43
C LYS A 404 3.77 9.41 -32.64
N THR A 405 2.85 9.05 -31.77
CA THR A 405 1.99 9.98 -31.02
C THR A 405 2.07 9.73 -29.51
N VAL A 406 1.74 10.76 -28.73
CA VAL A 406 1.53 10.66 -27.26
C VAL A 406 0.52 9.55 -26.95
N HIS A 407 -0.52 9.46 -27.78
CA HIS A 407 -1.57 8.47 -27.65
C HIS A 407 -1.00 7.03 -27.69
N THR A 408 -0.14 6.73 -28.64
CA THR A 408 0.52 5.42 -28.75
C THR A 408 1.32 5.08 -27.50
N VAL A 409 2.09 6.03 -26.95
CA VAL A 409 2.85 5.81 -25.71
C VAL A 409 1.91 5.47 -24.56
N VAL A 410 0.80 6.22 -24.38
CA VAL A 410 -0.17 6.00 -23.30
C VAL A 410 -0.84 4.63 -23.43
N VAL A 411 -1.34 4.29 -24.62
CA VAL A 411 -2.06 3.02 -24.85
C VAL A 411 -1.13 1.82 -24.67
N ARG A 412 0.09 1.84 -25.21
CA ARG A 412 1.04 0.73 -25.04
C ARG A 412 1.43 0.49 -23.58
N ASN A 413 1.67 1.56 -22.81
CA ASN A 413 1.94 1.42 -21.38
C ASN A 413 0.71 0.91 -20.60
N SER A 414 -0.51 1.29 -21.02
CA SER A 414 -1.74 0.74 -20.45
C SER A 414 -1.88 -0.76 -20.75
N ILE A 415 -1.54 -1.19 -21.95
CA ILE A 415 -1.52 -2.63 -22.33
C ILE A 415 -0.50 -3.40 -21.49
N LEU A 416 0.70 -2.84 -21.29
CA LEU A 416 1.70 -3.45 -20.43
C LEU A 416 1.21 -3.60 -19.00
N ALA A 417 0.60 -2.55 -18.44
CA ALA A 417 0.02 -2.59 -17.09
C ALA A 417 -1.13 -3.60 -16.99
N THR A 418 -1.97 -3.70 -18.03
CA THR A 418 -3.01 -4.74 -18.12
C THR A 418 -2.41 -6.14 -18.09
N GLY A 419 -1.34 -6.39 -18.85
CA GLY A 419 -0.61 -7.66 -18.81
C GLY A 419 -0.05 -7.97 -17.42
N LEU A 420 0.55 -6.98 -16.75
CA LEU A 420 1.03 -7.10 -15.38
C LEU A 420 -0.11 -7.40 -14.39
N MET A 421 -1.26 -6.71 -14.48
CA MET A 421 -2.42 -6.99 -13.64
C MET A 421 -2.95 -8.41 -13.84
N CYS A 422 -3.15 -8.82 -15.08
CA CYS A 422 -3.61 -10.17 -15.38
C CYS A 422 -2.63 -11.22 -14.85
N PHE A 423 -1.33 -11.05 -15.09
CA PHE A 423 -0.31 -11.95 -14.57
C PHE A 423 -0.33 -12.03 -13.04
N LEU A 424 -0.30 -10.87 -12.36
CA LEU A 424 -0.21 -10.83 -10.90
C LEU A 424 -1.50 -11.32 -10.23
N TYR A 425 -2.66 -10.79 -10.63
CA TYR A 425 -3.90 -10.99 -9.87
C TYR A 425 -4.60 -12.31 -10.19
N LEU A 426 -4.53 -12.76 -11.47
CA LEU A 426 -5.27 -13.94 -11.90
C LEU A 426 -4.44 -15.23 -11.86
N PHE A 427 -3.11 -15.13 -11.95
CA PHE A 427 -2.25 -16.30 -12.06
C PHE A 427 -1.20 -16.39 -10.94
N PHE A 428 -0.31 -15.41 -10.84
CA PHE A 428 0.87 -15.52 -10.00
C PHE A 428 0.55 -15.43 -8.50
N TYR A 429 -0.21 -14.43 -8.07
CA TYR A 429 -0.55 -14.29 -6.65
C TYR A 429 -1.42 -15.44 -6.11
N PRO A 430 -2.47 -15.91 -6.81
CA PRO A 430 -3.20 -17.10 -6.36
C PRO A 430 -2.30 -18.33 -6.22
N ALA A 431 -1.35 -18.52 -7.15
CA ALA A 431 -0.40 -19.65 -7.06
C ALA A 431 0.63 -19.46 -5.94
N LEU A 432 1.11 -18.23 -5.73
CA LEU A 432 2.05 -17.88 -4.66
C LEU A 432 1.45 -18.08 -3.27
N LEU A 433 0.19 -17.67 -3.07
CA LEU A 433 -0.51 -17.75 -1.79
C LEU A 433 -0.82 -19.17 -1.33
N ARG A 434 -0.68 -20.18 -2.21
CA ARG A 434 -0.73 -21.60 -1.80
C ARG A 434 0.32 -21.97 -0.76
N TYR A 435 1.44 -21.23 -0.74
CA TYR A 435 2.54 -21.44 0.21
C TYR A 435 2.44 -20.57 1.47
N GLN A 436 1.32 -19.84 1.65
CA GLN A 436 0.98 -19.11 2.87
C GLN A 436 0.14 -20.03 3.77
N SER A 437 0.82 -20.86 4.56
CA SER A 437 0.21 -21.96 5.31
C SER A 437 -0.87 -21.56 6.31
N GLY A 438 -0.76 -20.37 6.95
CA GLY A 438 -1.70 -19.91 7.97
C GLY A 438 -3.15 -19.86 7.47
N MET A 439 -3.39 -19.35 6.26
CA MET A 439 -4.72 -19.33 5.65
C MET A 439 -5.28 -20.75 5.45
N HIS A 440 -4.46 -21.67 4.93
CA HIS A 440 -4.88 -23.04 4.66
C HIS A 440 -5.16 -23.81 5.95
N ALA A 441 -4.33 -23.59 6.97
CA ALA A 441 -4.51 -24.19 8.30
C ALA A 441 -5.82 -23.72 8.96
N ALA A 442 -6.11 -22.41 8.90
CA ALA A 442 -7.36 -21.86 9.42
C ALA A 442 -8.59 -22.45 8.72
N ARG A 443 -8.58 -22.51 7.39
CA ARG A 443 -9.68 -23.09 6.59
C ARG A 443 -9.87 -24.57 6.86
N TRP A 444 -8.78 -25.33 6.98
CA TRP A 444 -8.87 -26.75 7.34
C TRP A 444 -9.50 -26.92 8.72
N LEU A 445 -9.09 -26.09 9.70
CA LEU A 445 -9.60 -26.17 11.06
C LEU A 445 -11.08 -25.77 11.15
N ASN A 446 -11.49 -24.70 10.47
CA ASN A 446 -12.90 -24.30 10.39
C ASN A 446 -13.80 -25.41 9.85
N LYS A 447 -13.32 -26.13 8.82
CA LYS A 447 -14.07 -27.22 8.20
C LYS A 447 -14.12 -28.49 9.05
N ASN A 448 -13.00 -28.87 9.67
CA ASN A 448 -12.87 -30.20 10.28
C ASN A 448 -13.10 -30.19 11.80
N LYS A 449 -12.80 -29.05 12.47
CA LYS A 449 -12.95 -28.89 13.92
C LYS A 449 -13.44 -27.47 14.26
N PRO A 450 -14.68 -27.09 13.89
CA PRO A 450 -15.16 -25.71 14.07
C PRO A 450 -15.22 -25.27 15.53
N GLN A 451 -15.47 -26.19 16.46
CA GLN A 451 -15.56 -25.94 17.91
C GLN A 451 -14.21 -25.96 18.65
N ALA A 452 -13.10 -26.21 17.93
CA ALA A 452 -11.80 -26.26 18.59
C ALA A 452 -11.35 -24.89 19.11
N ASN A 453 -10.83 -24.86 20.33
CA ASN A 453 -10.09 -23.69 20.83
C ASN A 453 -8.78 -23.56 20.06
N ARG A 454 -8.53 -22.39 19.48
CA ARG A 454 -7.41 -22.15 18.55
C ARG A 454 -6.31 -21.41 19.27
N VAL A 455 -5.12 -21.96 19.25
CA VAL A 455 -3.94 -21.35 19.87
C VAL A 455 -2.82 -21.26 18.85
N VAL A 456 -2.15 -20.12 18.78
CA VAL A 456 -0.86 -19.97 18.12
C VAL A 456 0.24 -20.12 19.16
N PHE A 457 1.22 -20.97 18.90
CA PHE A 457 2.36 -21.13 19.78
C PHE A 457 3.54 -20.31 19.29
N MET A 458 4.10 -19.51 20.20
CA MET A 458 5.26 -18.65 19.97
C MET A 458 5.08 -17.66 18.80
N ASP A 459 6.06 -17.60 17.92
CA ASP A 459 6.19 -16.61 16.85
C ASP A 459 5.91 -17.22 15.46
N ALA A 460 5.03 -18.19 15.40
CA ALA A 460 4.56 -18.66 14.10
C ALA A 460 3.92 -17.45 13.39
N HIS A 461 4.38 -17.11 12.16
CA HIS A 461 3.77 -16.06 11.35
C HIS A 461 2.31 -16.42 11.08
N ALA A 462 1.43 -15.93 11.93
CA ALA A 462 0.08 -16.46 12.09
C ALA A 462 -1.02 -15.44 11.79
N PHE A 463 -0.69 -14.29 11.19
CA PHE A 463 -1.69 -13.26 10.93
C PHE A 463 -2.78 -13.74 9.95
N ALA A 464 -2.41 -14.51 8.92
CA ALA A 464 -3.38 -15.13 8.05
C ALA A 464 -4.17 -16.22 8.76
N PHE A 465 -3.53 -17.00 9.65
CA PHE A 465 -4.23 -17.97 10.48
C PHE A 465 -5.27 -17.29 11.38
N ASP A 466 -4.89 -16.18 12.03
CA ASP A 466 -5.79 -15.38 12.85
C ASP A 466 -6.98 -14.84 12.04
N PHE A 467 -6.71 -14.15 10.94
CA PHE A 467 -7.77 -13.56 10.14
C PHE A 467 -8.77 -14.57 9.59
N TYR A 468 -8.27 -15.68 9.01
CA TYR A 468 -9.12 -16.70 8.38
C TYR A 468 -9.72 -17.72 9.36
N SER A 469 -9.31 -17.72 10.63
CA SER A 469 -9.95 -18.53 11.68
C SER A 469 -11.33 -17.99 12.05
N GLU A 470 -12.29 -18.87 12.31
CA GLU A 470 -13.55 -18.48 12.94
C GLU A 470 -13.35 -18.25 14.44
N GLY A 471 -13.96 -17.20 14.99
CA GLY A 471 -13.84 -16.83 16.40
C GLY A 471 -12.54 -16.13 16.78
N GLU A 472 -12.33 -16.02 18.07
CA GLU A 472 -11.14 -15.39 18.67
C GLU A 472 -9.99 -16.40 18.77
N LEU A 473 -8.77 -15.92 18.60
CA LEU A 473 -7.54 -16.69 18.68
C LEU A 473 -6.80 -16.38 19.98
N SER A 474 -6.29 -17.40 20.65
CA SER A 474 -5.39 -17.24 21.79
C SER A 474 -3.93 -17.43 21.38
N ASN A 475 -3.02 -16.80 22.11
CA ASN A 475 -1.58 -16.96 21.93
C ASN A 475 -0.97 -17.61 23.17
N ALA A 476 0.00 -18.51 22.95
CA ALA A 476 0.85 -19.06 24.01
C ALA A 476 2.32 -18.81 23.66
N TYR A 477 3.02 -18.03 24.45
CA TYR A 477 4.44 -17.71 24.27
C TYR A 477 5.37 -18.68 25.03
N ASP A 478 4.81 -19.49 25.91
CA ASP A 478 5.53 -20.50 26.69
C ASP A 478 4.64 -21.73 26.95
N GLU A 479 5.28 -22.81 27.41
CA GLU A 479 4.60 -24.08 27.66
C GLU A 479 3.63 -24.00 28.85
N ALA A 480 3.89 -23.14 29.85
CA ALA A 480 3.03 -22.97 31.01
C ALA A 480 1.69 -22.34 30.61
N THR A 481 1.72 -21.27 29.80
CA THR A 481 0.53 -20.65 29.24
C THR A 481 -0.25 -21.65 28.37
N LEU A 482 0.45 -22.42 27.53
CA LEU A 482 -0.19 -23.40 26.68
C LEU A 482 -0.87 -24.52 27.50
N ARG A 483 -0.22 -24.99 28.58
CA ARG A 483 -0.78 -25.99 29.50
C ARG A 483 -2.07 -25.47 30.15
N ARG A 484 -2.03 -24.25 30.71
CA ARG A 484 -3.20 -23.60 31.30
C ARG A 484 -4.38 -23.52 30.31
N LEU A 485 -4.12 -23.03 29.10
CA LEU A 485 -5.17 -22.92 28.06
C LEU A 485 -5.75 -24.29 27.66
N ASN A 486 -4.91 -25.34 27.65
CA ASN A 486 -5.36 -26.69 27.33
C ASN A 486 -6.15 -27.36 28.48
N ASP A 487 -5.82 -27.05 29.75
CA ASP A 487 -6.53 -27.52 30.92
C ASP A 487 -7.91 -26.87 31.05
N GLU A 488 -8.03 -25.58 30.70
CA GLU A 488 -9.32 -24.88 30.64
C GLU A 488 -10.23 -25.45 29.53
N LYS A 489 -9.68 -25.69 28.38
CA LYS A 489 -10.39 -26.27 27.23
C LYS A 489 -9.39 -26.79 26.22
N ARG A 490 -9.55 -28.07 25.80
CA ARG A 490 -8.68 -28.68 24.80
C ARG A 490 -8.45 -27.79 23.59
N VAL A 491 -7.17 -27.56 23.28
CA VAL A 491 -6.75 -26.63 22.22
C VAL A 491 -6.25 -27.37 20.97
N VAL A 492 -6.37 -26.71 19.83
CA VAL A 492 -5.63 -27.06 18.63
C VAL A 492 -4.58 -25.97 18.41
N VAL A 493 -3.32 -26.39 18.35
CA VAL A 493 -2.15 -25.51 18.29
C VAL A 493 -1.66 -25.38 16.86
N TYR A 494 -1.48 -24.16 16.37
CA TYR A 494 -0.76 -23.87 15.14
C TYR A 494 0.70 -23.55 15.51
N ALA A 495 1.64 -24.28 14.92
CA ALA A 495 3.05 -24.20 15.26
C ALA A 495 3.96 -24.40 14.04
N SER A 496 5.16 -23.83 14.07
CA SER A 496 6.22 -24.09 13.11
C SER A 496 6.93 -25.43 13.36
N ALA A 497 7.80 -25.86 12.46
CA ALA A 497 8.59 -27.08 12.64
C ALA A 497 9.50 -27.01 13.87
N THR A 498 10.12 -25.87 14.13
CA THR A 498 10.99 -25.65 15.30
C THR A 498 10.20 -25.75 16.61
N GLU A 499 9.00 -25.20 16.61
CA GLU A 499 8.10 -25.24 17.77
C GLU A 499 7.53 -26.64 18.01
N LEU A 500 7.24 -27.40 16.95
CA LEU A 500 6.81 -28.78 17.06
C LEU A 500 7.84 -29.64 17.85
N ASP A 501 9.12 -29.47 17.57
CA ASP A 501 10.18 -30.23 18.26
C ASP A 501 10.27 -29.83 19.75
N ARG A 502 10.00 -28.58 20.07
CA ARG A 502 9.90 -28.09 21.45
C ARG A 502 8.67 -28.67 22.15
N LEU A 503 7.51 -28.61 21.51
CA LEU A 503 6.24 -29.12 22.08
C LEU A 503 6.28 -30.63 22.33
N LYS A 504 6.93 -31.43 21.47
CA LYS A 504 7.11 -32.87 21.67
C LYS A 504 7.88 -33.23 22.94
N LYS A 505 8.72 -32.32 23.46
CA LYS A 505 9.44 -32.51 24.72
C LYS A 505 8.59 -32.28 25.95
N ALA A 506 7.58 -31.40 25.86
CA ALA A 506 6.76 -30.95 26.98
C ALA A 506 5.36 -31.59 27.02
N PHE A 507 4.87 -32.10 25.90
CA PHE A 507 3.50 -32.59 25.71
C PHE A 507 3.47 -33.87 24.88
N ARG A 508 2.41 -34.65 25.04
CA ARG A 508 2.05 -35.67 24.04
C ARG A 508 1.39 -34.96 22.87
N VAL A 509 2.06 -34.96 21.72
CA VAL A 509 1.63 -34.21 20.52
C VAL A 509 1.15 -35.17 19.45
N SER A 510 -0.03 -34.93 18.92
CA SER A 510 -0.58 -35.58 17.72
C SER A 510 -0.67 -34.57 16.58
N ILE A 511 -0.05 -34.87 15.45
CA ILE A 511 -0.15 -34.03 14.23
C ILE A 511 -1.51 -34.27 13.59
N LEU A 512 -2.33 -33.24 13.50
CA LEU A 512 -3.63 -33.28 12.84
C LEU A 512 -3.50 -33.04 11.33
N GLN A 513 -2.66 -32.07 10.95
CA GLN A 513 -2.40 -31.71 9.56
C GLN A 513 -1.06 -31.00 9.43
N GLU A 514 -0.39 -31.21 8.31
CA GLU A 514 0.84 -30.54 7.90
C GLU A 514 0.57 -29.63 6.70
N PHE A 515 1.25 -28.48 6.65
CA PHE A 515 1.16 -27.51 5.56
C PHE A 515 2.55 -27.05 5.11
N GLU A 516 2.73 -26.92 3.80
CA GLU A 516 3.92 -26.29 3.23
C GLU A 516 3.89 -24.78 3.48
N TYR A 517 5.04 -24.22 3.83
CA TYR A 517 5.20 -22.81 4.13
C TYR A 517 6.39 -22.21 3.38
N PHE A 518 6.18 -21.00 2.85
CA PHE A 518 7.25 -20.15 2.35
C PHE A 518 6.95 -18.68 2.66
N ARG A 519 7.99 -17.91 3.03
CA ARG A 519 7.84 -16.46 3.25
C ARG A 519 7.71 -15.74 1.90
N ILE A 520 6.49 -15.62 1.41
CA ILE A 520 6.14 -15.15 0.06
C ILE A 520 6.64 -13.72 -0.27
N THR A 521 6.91 -12.88 0.75
CA THR A 521 7.47 -11.53 0.56
C THR A 521 8.99 -11.51 0.31
N LYS A 522 9.67 -12.66 0.40
CA LYS A 522 11.12 -12.81 0.13
C LYS A 522 11.36 -13.89 -0.91
N LEU A 523 10.91 -13.64 -2.14
CA LEU A 523 11.07 -14.57 -3.24
C LEU A 523 12.55 -14.87 -3.49
N LYS A 524 12.85 -16.16 -3.69
CA LYS A 524 14.19 -16.67 -4.01
C LYS A 524 14.14 -17.42 -5.35
N PRO A 525 15.20 -17.38 -6.18
CA PRO A 525 15.23 -18.13 -7.45
C PRO A 525 14.90 -19.61 -7.30
N LYS A 526 15.42 -20.27 -6.24
CA LYS A 526 15.12 -21.68 -5.94
C LYS A 526 13.65 -21.94 -5.66
N PHE A 527 12.92 -20.96 -5.09
CA PHE A 527 11.48 -21.07 -4.86
C PHE A 527 10.69 -20.86 -6.14
N ILE A 528 11.12 -19.93 -7.00
CA ILE A 528 10.46 -19.67 -8.30
C ILE A 528 10.53 -20.90 -9.20
N ASN A 529 11.63 -21.63 -9.19
CA ASN A 529 11.76 -22.83 -10.01
C ASN A 529 11.08 -24.04 -9.32
N ALA A 530 10.03 -24.56 -9.94
CA ALA A 530 9.27 -25.70 -9.44
C ALA A 530 10.12 -26.93 -9.10
N LYS A 531 11.19 -27.20 -9.90
CA LYS A 531 12.09 -28.34 -9.68
C LYS A 531 12.94 -28.25 -8.41
N THR A 532 13.20 -27.03 -7.93
CA THR A 532 14.05 -26.82 -6.72
C THR A 532 13.27 -26.28 -5.53
N ARG A 533 11.98 -26.02 -5.69
CA ARG A 533 11.11 -25.39 -4.69
C ARG A 533 11.04 -26.17 -3.40
N SER A 534 10.87 -27.49 -3.47
CA SER A 534 10.78 -28.38 -2.29
C SER A 534 11.95 -28.23 -1.33
N ALA A 535 13.16 -27.94 -1.85
CA ALA A 535 14.37 -27.79 -1.03
C ALA A 535 14.40 -26.50 -0.16
N VAL A 536 13.46 -25.57 -0.38
CA VAL A 536 13.40 -24.30 0.36
C VAL A 536 12.07 -24.06 1.05
N LEU A 537 11.13 -25.02 0.96
CA LEU A 537 9.87 -24.99 1.69
C LEU A 537 10.09 -25.35 3.15
N GLY A 538 9.51 -24.58 4.06
CA GLY A 538 9.30 -24.92 5.45
C GLY A 538 7.97 -25.66 5.65
N LYS A 539 7.71 -26.05 6.89
CA LYS A 539 6.47 -26.70 7.29
C LYS A 539 5.88 -26.03 8.52
N THR A 540 4.57 -26.01 8.57
CA THR A 540 3.79 -25.65 9.75
C THR A 540 2.75 -26.72 10.03
N TYR A 541 2.25 -26.77 11.23
CA TYR A 541 1.44 -27.89 11.72
C TYR A 541 0.23 -27.40 12.50
N LEU A 542 -0.89 -28.13 12.35
CA LEU A 542 -1.95 -28.14 13.35
C LEU A 542 -1.76 -29.37 14.25
N LEU A 543 -1.72 -29.12 15.54
CA LEU A 543 -1.38 -30.09 16.57
C LEU A 543 -2.50 -30.20 17.59
N SER A 544 -2.81 -31.42 18.02
CA SER A 544 -3.54 -31.68 19.26
C SER A 544 -2.52 -32.02 20.35
N ILE A 545 -2.65 -31.42 21.51
CA ILE A 545 -1.80 -31.68 22.65
C ILE A 545 -2.59 -32.34 23.79
N GLN A 546 -1.91 -33.19 24.56
CA GLN A 546 -2.43 -33.89 25.74
C GLN A 546 -1.48 -33.78 26.89
#